data_7cafe8f2072044ad5ca531a106ac5cd9
#
_entry.id   7cafe8f2072044ad5ca531a106ac5cd9
#
_cell.length_a   1.000
_cell.length_b   1.000
_cell.length_c   1.000
_cell.angle_alpha   90.00
_cell.angle_beta   90.00
_cell.angle_gamma   90.00
#
_symmetry.space_group_name_H-M   'P 1'
#
loop_
_entity.id
_entity.type
_entity.pdbx_description
1 polymer ?
#
loop_
_entity_poly.entity_id
_entity_poly.type
_entity_poly.pdbx_seq_one_letter_code
_entity_poly.pdbx_strand_id
1 'polypeptide(L)'
;MLILLPAFSHAAEDYFFKANELYDQGKFKEAVPLYRAAIDEGRYEPFAWFNLGNAMVQLDRKQVALVAYKRTVELLPTFEKAWMLMGDLYYLSGDVGEAIASYNRAIELGVESDHVHFALAECYLKGRDWTLAQKNFERALALNPDRMDAWYGLAEVYEKLGDYEYAIKTLQNALQMTATAGADVHFTLAYYYRSMDSTRLSLNEMENGLLMDPENVSARRYLAQMYVQNNSPWMAIFTLEEGLRHKKGKGDLNLDLGQIYFSQKRYDEAFECYMKAWLAGNSQGRIGAENVGHVYSNAGDTEKAESLYKRIREKK
;
A
#
# COMPACT_ATOMS: atom_id res chain seq x y z
N MET A 1 -44.76 46.58 -27.98
CA MET A 1 -44.75 45.16 -27.54
C MET A 1 -43.44 44.95 -26.76
N LEU A 2 -43.48 45.19 -25.45
CA LEU A 2 -42.34 45.00 -24.59
C LEU A 2 -42.19 43.48 -24.36
N ILE A 3 -41.08 42.92 -24.84
CA ILE A 3 -40.69 41.56 -24.52
C ILE A 3 -40.21 41.61 -23.05
N LEU A 4 -41.05 41.13 -22.13
CA LEU A 4 -40.66 40.83 -20.74
C LEU A 4 -39.66 39.67 -20.82
N LEU A 5 -38.38 39.98 -20.70
CA LEU A 5 -37.38 39.00 -20.33
C LEU A 5 -37.81 38.42 -18.95
N PRO A 6 -37.81 37.09 -18.79
CA PRO A 6 -38.12 36.52 -17.48
C PRO A 6 -37.12 37.09 -16.47
N ALA A 7 -37.64 37.69 -15.42
CA ALA A 7 -36.83 38.11 -14.27
C ALA A 7 -36.19 36.84 -13.68
N PHE A 8 -34.92 36.60 -14.01
CA PHE A 8 -34.11 35.62 -13.29
C PHE A 8 -34.13 36.02 -11.82
N SER A 9 -34.76 35.21 -10.98
CA SER A 9 -34.93 35.54 -9.59
C SER A 9 -33.58 35.64 -8.92
N HIS A 10 -33.38 36.65 -8.08
CA HIS A 10 -32.21 36.78 -7.18
C HIS A 10 -32.06 35.56 -6.26
N ALA A 11 -33.09 34.74 -6.11
CA ALA A 11 -33.18 33.57 -5.28
C ALA A 11 -32.21 32.44 -5.71
N ALA A 12 -32.02 32.21 -7.04
CA ALA A 12 -31.11 31.17 -7.55
C ALA A 12 -29.64 31.43 -7.17
N GLU A 13 -29.25 32.70 -7.23
CA GLU A 13 -27.93 33.17 -6.82
C GLU A 13 -27.70 32.94 -5.33
N ASP A 14 -28.72 33.19 -4.53
CA ASP A 14 -28.69 32.98 -3.08
C ASP A 14 -28.55 31.49 -2.70
N TYR A 15 -29.30 30.59 -3.32
CA TYR A 15 -29.21 29.16 -3.03
C TYR A 15 -27.82 28.57 -3.37
N PHE A 16 -27.26 28.89 -4.53
CA PHE A 16 -25.96 28.37 -4.94
C PHE A 16 -24.84 28.86 -4.02
N PHE A 17 -24.76 30.15 -3.73
CA PHE A 17 -23.72 30.71 -2.87
C PHE A 17 -23.88 30.27 -1.42
N LYS A 18 -25.10 30.22 -0.91
CA LYS A 18 -25.38 29.73 0.44
C LYS A 18 -25.07 28.23 0.59
N ALA A 19 -25.30 27.43 -0.45
CA ALA A 19 -24.87 26.03 -0.47
C ALA A 19 -23.35 25.89 -0.41
N ASN A 20 -22.61 26.74 -1.15
CA ASN A 20 -21.14 26.78 -1.10
C ASN A 20 -20.64 27.16 0.29
N GLU A 21 -21.23 28.17 0.94
CA GLU A 21 -20.88 28.55 2.32
C GLU A 21 -21.06 27.39 3.31
N LEU A 22 -22.16 26.65 3.19
CA LEU A 22 -22.40 25.47 4.03
C LEU A 22 -21.43 24.34 3.73
N TYR A 23 -21.10 24.15 2.46
CA TYR A 23 -20.09 23.16 2.02
C TYR A 23 -18.72 23.50 2.64
N ASP A 24 -18.28 24.74 2.57
CA ASP A 24 -16.99 25.21 3.14
C ASP A 24 -16.95 25.08 4.67
N GLN A 25 -18.12 25.17 5.33
CA GLN A 25 -18.26 24.89 6.75
C GLN A 25 -18.31 23.39 7.09
N GLY A 26 -18.21 22.48 6.13
CA GLY A 26 -18.34 21.05 6.31
C GLY A 26 -19.79 20.55 6.55
N LYS A 27 -20.78 21.43 6.39
CA LYS A 27 -22.22 21.14 6.58
C LYS A 27 -22.83 20.52 5.32
N PHE A 28 -22.25 19.44 4.83
CA PHE A 28 -22.61 18.83 3.55
C PHE A 28 -24.09 18.42 3.44
N LYS A 29 -24.66 17.88 4.55
CA LYS A 29 -26.07 17.49 4.56
C LYS A 29 -27.02 18.70 4.38
N GLU A 30 -26.65 19.86 4.89
CA GLU A 30 -27.42 21.09 4.80
C GLU A 30 -27.21 21.78 3.42
N ALA A 31 -26.05 21.64 2.81
CA ALA A 31 -25.76 22.18 1.47
C ALA A 31 -26.56 21.47 0.37
N VAL A 32 -26.79 20.16 0.49
CA VAL A 32 -27.45 19.33 -0.54
C VAL A 32 -28.82 19.87 -0.98
N PRO A 33 -29.78 20.19 -0.10
CA PRO A 33 -31.06 20.71 -0.53
C PRO A 33 -30.95 22.08 -1.23
N LEU A 34 -29.97 22.90 -0.86
CA LEU A 34 -29.74 24.20 -1.50
C LEU A 34 -29.13 24.05 -2.89
N TYR A 35 -28.18 23.13 -3.09
CA TYR A 35 -27.70 22.80 -4.44
C TYR A 35 -28.82 22.30 -5.35
N ARG A 36 -29.74 21.48 -4.84
CA ARG A 36 -30.92 21.03 -5.61
C ARG A 36 -31.82 22.21 -5.98
N ALA A 37 -32.10 23.10 -5.04
CA ALA A 37 -32.87 24.31 -5.33
C ALA A 37 -32.19 25.19 -6.39
N ALA A 38 -30.87 25.35 -6.35
CA ALA A 38 -30.11 26.08 -7.35
C ALA A 38 -30.17 25.40 -8.73
N ILE A 39 -30.19 24.07 -8.80
CA ILE A 39 -30.38 23.28 -10.02
C ILE A 39 -31.79 23.52 -10.62
N ASP A 40 -32.81 23.46 -9.78
CA ASP A 40 -34.20 23.65 -10.20
C ASP A 40 -34.42 25.05 -10.79
N GLU A 41 -33.65 26.05 -10.33
CA GLU A 41 -33.69 27.42 -10.84
C GLU A 41 -32.85 27.65 -12.13
N GLY A 42 -31.94 26.74 -12.45
CA GLY A 42 -31.25 26.62 -13.74
C GLY A 42 -30.09 27.59 -14.03
N ARG A 43 -29.82 28.62 -13.19
CA ARG A 43 -28.83 29.67 -13.49
C ARG A 43 -27.37 29.19 -13.42
N TYR A 44 -27.04 28.39 -12.44
CA TYR A 44 -25.70 27.80 -12.20
C TYR A 44 -25.73 26.28 -12.31
N GLU A 45 -26.62 25.75 -13.12
CA GLU A 45 -26.97 24.32 -13.16
C GLU A 45 -25.73 23.39 -13.26
N PRO A 46 -24.79 23.58 -14.22
CA PRO A 46 -23.63 22.67 -14.29
C PRO A 46 -22.75 22.71 -13.04
N PHE A 47 -22.54 23.89 -12.45
CA PHE A 47 -21.72 24.07 -11.27
C PHE A 47 -22.43 23.57 -10.00
N ALA A 48 -23.74 23.74 -9.93
CA ALA A 48 -24.56 23.23 -8.84
C ALA A 48 -24.59 21.69 -8.84
N TRP A 49 -24.69 21.05 -10.02
CA TRP A 49 -24.53 19.60 -10.16
C TRP A 49 -23.14 19.15 -9.73
N PHE A 50 -22.09 19.83 -10.15
CA PHE A 50 -20.71 19.51 -9.76
C PHE A 50 -20.52 19.59 -8.24
N ASN A 51 -20.95 20.68 -7.61
CA ASN A 51 -20.82 20.87 -6.18
C ASN A 51 -21.73 19.93 -5.37
N LEU A 52 -22.90 19.58 -5.90
CA LEU A 52 -23.73 18.51 -5.35
C LEU A 52 -22.97 17.16 -5.37
N GLY A 53 -22.28 16.86 -6.47
CA GLY A 53 -21.42 15.68 -6.59
C GLY A 53 -20.35 15.67 -5.51
N ASN A 54 -19.65 16.79 -5.33
CA ASN A 54 -18.62 16.94 -4.27
C ASN A 54 -19.22 16.72 -2.86
N ALA A 55 -20.38 17.30 -2.57
CA ALA A 55 -21.07 17.11 -1.30
C ALA A 55 -21.48 15.63 -1.08
N MET A 56 -21.89 14.94 -2.13
CA MET A 56 -22.23 13.52 -2.08
C MET A 56 -21.01 12.64 -1.84
N VAL A 57 -19.84 12.98 -2.38
CA VAL A 57 -18.56 12.28 -2.06
C VAL A 57 -18.25 12.42 -0.56
N GLN A 58 -18.36 13.63 -0.01
CA GLN A 58 -18.13 13.86 1.43
C GLN A 58 -19.11 13.11 2.34
N LEU A 59 -20.31 12.81 1.82
CA LEU A 59 -21.33 12.01 2.50
C LEU A 59 -21.21 10.49 2.22
N ASP A 60 -20.14 10.06 1.56
CA ASP A 60 -19.89 8.67 1.08
C ASP A 60 -21.03 8.12 0.19
N ARG A 61 -21.66 9.02 -0.58
CA ARG A 61 -22.72 8.69 -1.54
C ARG A 61 -22.18 8.64 -2.97
N LYS A 62 -21.16 7.81 -3.20
CA LYS A 62 -20.37 7.76 -4.45
C LYS A 62 -21.21 7.60 -5.71
N GLN A 63 -22.24 6.74 -5.69
CA GLN A 63 -23.14 6.52 -6.84
C GLN A 63 -23.94 7.77 -7.19
N VAL A 64 -24.41 8.51 -6.18
CA VAL A 64 -25.14 9.76 -6.41
C VAL A 64 -24.21 10.86 -6.93
N ALA A 65 -22.96 10.90 -6.41
CA ALA A 65 -21.94 11.80 -6.88
C ALA A 65 -21.64 11.56 -8.39
N LEU A 66 -21.49 10.28 -8.78
CA LEU A 66 -21.25 9.93 -10.18
C LEU A 66 -22.38 10.40 -11.11
N VAL A 67 -23.64 10.26 -10.69
CA VAL A 67 -24.81 10.79 -11.43
C VAL A 67 -24.71 12.31 -11.55
N ALA A 68 -24.33 13.00 -10.48
CA ALA A 68 -24.20 14.44 -10.48
C ALA A 68 -23.08 14.92 -11.41
N TYR A 69 -21.91 14.27 -11.40
CA TYR A 69 -20.82 14.60 -12.31
C TYR A 69 -21.16 14.28 -13.77
N LYS A 70 -21.85 13.16 -14.05
CA LYS A 70 -22.37 12.87 -15.39
C LYS A 70 -23.24 14.00 -15.90
N ARG A 71 -24.16 14.48 -15.05
CA ARG A 71 -25.03 15.59 -15.43
C ARG A 71 -24.24 16.87 -15.66
N THR A 72 -23.18 17.11 -14.88
CA THR A 72 -22.27 18.24 -15.10
C THR A 72 -21.67 18.20 -16.50
N VAL A 73 -21.09 17.06 -16.92
CA VAL A 73 -20.41 16.95 -18.23
C VAL A 73 -21.39 16.86 -19.41
N GLU A 74 -22.64 16.45 -19.20
CA GLU A 74 -23.70 16.55 -20.19
C GLU A 74 -24.04 18.03 -20.51
N LEU A 75 -24.09 18.88 -19.47
CA LEU A 75 -24.40 20.30 -19.58
C LEU A 75 -23.17 21.13 -19.99
N LEU A 76 -21.98 20.74 -19.50
CA LEU A 76 -20.72 21.41 -19.78
C LEU A 76 -19.62 20.37 -20.10
N PRO A 77 -19.55 19.88 -21.37
CA PRO A 77 -18.60 18.82 -21.77
C PRO A 77 -17.12 19.20 -21.63
N THR A 78 -16.82 20.50 -21.48
CA THR A 78 -15.46 21.02 -21.32
C THR A 78 -15.04 21.18 -19.85
N PHE A 79 -15.86 20.71 -18.90
CA PHE A 79 -15.55 20.85 -17.49
C PHE A 79 -14.61 19.72 -17.03
N GLU A 80 -13.32 19.94 -17.17
CA GLU A 80 -12.24 18.99 -16.99
C GLU A 80 -12.22 18.32 -15.60
N LYS A 81 -12.53 19.09 -14.54
CA LYS A 81 -12.56 18.59 -13.16
C LYS A 81 -13.64 17.52 -12.95
N ALA A 82 -14.79 17.67 -13.60
CA ALA A 82 -15.84 16.66 -13.47
C ALA A 82 -15.42 15.33 -14.13
N TRP A 83 -14.77 15.39 -15.30
CA TRP A 83 -14.22 14.20 -15.95
C TRP A 83 -13.18 13.50 -15.08
N MET A 84 -12.26 14.26 -14.46
CA MET A 84 -11.26 13.72 -13.55
C MET A 84 -11.91 12.98 -12.37
N LEU A 85 -12.88 13.63 -11.68
CA LEU A 85 -13.55 13.04 -10.53
C LEU A 85 -14.48 11.86 -10.89
N MET A 86 -15.03 11.85 -12.09
CA MET A 86 -15.72 10.68 -12.64
C MET A 86 -14.73 9.51 -12.77
N GLY A 87 -13.54 9.77 -13.32
CA GLY A 87 -12.48 8.79 -13.41
C GLY A 87 -12.14 8.17 -12.06
N ASP A 88 -11.98 9.00 -11.02
CA ASP A 88 -11.72 8.55 -9.64
C ASP A 88 -12.83 7.64 -9.11
N LEU A 89 -14.09 8.02 -9.32
CA LEU A 89 -15.22 7.20 -8.86
C LEU A 89 -15.35 5.88 -9.61
N TYR A 90 -15.11 5.88 -10.92
CA TYR A 90 -15.10 4.65 -11.72
C TYR A 90 -13.94 3.74 -11.34
N TYR A 91 -12.75 4.30 -11.10
CA TYR A 91 -11.59 3.53 -10.63
C TYR A 91 -11.88 2.84 -9.30
N LEU A 92 -12.48 3.57 -8.34
CA LEU A 92 -12.88 3.05 -7.03
C LEU A 92 -14.00 1.99 -7.10
N SER A 93 -14.87 2.06 -8.12
CA SER A 93 -15.91 1.05 -8.33
C SER A 93 -15.43 -0.19 -9.10
N GLY A 94 -14.22 -0.12 -9.67
CA GLY A 94 -13.66 -1.19 -10.48
C GLY A 94 -14.04 -1.13 -11.96
N ASP A 95 -14.74 -0.08 -12.38
CA ASP A 95 -15.14 0.16 -13.77
C ASP A 95 -13.97 0.75 -14.58
N VAL A 96 -12.94 -0.07 -14.77
CA VAL A 96 -11.63 0.36 -15.34
C VAL A 96 -11.78 1.02 -16.70
N GLY A 97 -12.65 0.51 -17.57
CA GLY A 97 -12.88 1.08 -18.92
C GLY A 97 -13.42 2.52 -18.88
N GLU A 98 -14.41 2.76 -18.02
CA GLU A 98 -15.02 4.09 -17.85
C GLU A 98 -14.06 5.05 -17.14
N ALA A 99 -13.23 4.53 -16.22
CA ALA A 99 -12.18 5.32 -15.59
C ALA A 99 -11.16 5.82 -16.62
N ILE A 100 -10.64 4.93 -17.49
CA ILE A 100 -9.72 5.28 -18.58
C ILE A 100 -10.35 6.34 -19.52
N ALA A 101 -11.59 6.14 -19.94
CA ALA A 101 -12.27 7.08 -20.80
C ALA A 101 -12.40 8.48 -20.17
N SER A 102 -12.76 8.51 -18.87
CA SER A 102 -12.93 9.76 -18.13
C SER A 102 -11.61 10.50 -17.93
N TYR A 103 -10.54 9.80 -17.51
CA TYR A 103 -9.21 10.41 -17.34
C TYR A 103 -8.61 10.90 -18.67
N ASN A 104 -8.73 10.12 -19.76
CA ASN A 104 -8.28 10.55 -21.06
C ASN A 104 -9.02 11.83 -21.51
N ARG A 105 -10.33 11.90 -21.25
CA ARG A 105 -11.09 13.11 -21.56
C ARG A 105 -10.63 14.32 -20.74
N ALA A 106 -10.31 14.13 -19.47
CA ALA A 106 -9.73 15.19 -18.63
C ALA A 106 -8.39 15.69 -19.19
N ILE A 107 -7.51 14.77 -19.63
CA ILE A 107 -6.21 15.12 -20.25
C ILE A 107 -6.41 15.87 -21.59
N GLU A 108 -7.33 15.42 -22.44
CA GLU A 108 -7.67 16.14 -23.71
C GLU A 108 -8.15 17.56 -23.45
N LEU A 109 -8.78 17.81 -22.31
CA LEU A 109 -9.24 19.13 -21.88
C LEU A 109 -8.15 19.95 -21.16
N GLY A 110 -6.93 19.43 -21.08
CA GLY A 110 -5.76 20.16 -20.58
C GLY A 110 -5.41 19.88 -19.11
N VAL A 111 -5.97 18.83 -18.49
CA VAL A 111 -5.54 18.44 -17.14
C VAL A 111 -4.15 17.82 -17.20
N GLU A 112 -3.17 18.52 -16.63
CA GLU A 112 -1.80 18.05 -16.41
C GLU A 112 -1.60 17.78 -14.90
N SER A 113 -1.86 16.56 -14.46
CA SER A 113 -1.82 16.17 -13.05
C SER A 113 -1.13 14.82 -12.88
N ASP A 114 -0.18 14.75 -11.94
CA ASP A 114 0.46 13.50 -11.53
C ASP A 114 -0.55 12.47 -11.04
N HIS A 115 -1.61 12.93 -10.34
CA HIS A 115 -2.70 12.07 -9.87
C HIS A 115 -3.44 11.39 -11.04
N VAL A 116 -3.80 12.16 -12.09
CA VAL A 116 -4.54 11.61 -13.23
C VAL A 116 -3.69 10.61 -14.00
N HIS A 117 -2.43 10.94 -14.25
CA HIS A 117 -1.52 10.02 -14.94
C HIS A 117 -1.22 8.77 -14.10
N PHE A 118 -1.04 8.91 -12.79
CA PHE A 118 -0.88 7.77 -11.89
C PHE A 118 -2.11 6.86 -11.93
N ALA A 119 -3.31 7.41 -11.74
CA ALA A 119 -4.55 6.64 -11.74
C ALA A 119 -4.81 5.95 -13.10
N LEU A 120 -4.49 6.63 -14.20
CA LEU A 120 -4.58 6.06 -15.54
C LEU A 120 -3.57 4.92 -15.74
N ALA A 121 -2.34 5.06 -15.21
CA ALA A 121 -1.33 4.01 -15.22
C ALA A 121 -1.78 2.77 -14.45
N GLU A 122 -2.37 2.95 -13.27
CA GLU A 122 -2.98 1.88 -12.49
C GLU A 122 -4.11 1.15 -13.25
N CYS A 123 -4.95 1.91 -13.96
CA CYS A 123 -5.98 1.34 -14.81
C CYS A 123 -5.39 0.45 -15.91
N TYR A 124 -4.35 0.93 -16.60
CA TYR A 124 -3.67 0.17 -17.65
C TYR A 124 -2.91 -1.04 -17.09
N LEU A 125 -2.30 -0.91 -15.88
CA LEU A 125 -1.65 -2.01 -15.19
C LEU A 125 -2.64 -3.15 -14.89
N LYS A 126 -3.84 -2.81 -14.36
CA LYS A 126 -4.94 -3.77 -14.16
C LYS A 126 -5.43 -4.39 -15.48
N GLY A 127 -5.48 -3.59 -16.54
CA GLY A 127 -5.83 -4.01 -17.90
C GLY A 127 -4.72 -4.79 -18.62
N ARG A 128 -3.53 -4.92 -18.03
CA ARG A 128 -2.33 -5.54 -18.59
C ARG A 128 -1.80 -4.86 -19.86
N ASP A 129 -2.11 -3.59 -20.05
CA ASP A 129 -1.47 -2.77 -21.07
C ASP A 129 -0.20 -2.12 -20.48
N TRP A 130 0.87 -2.93 -20.45
CA TRP A 130 2.13 -2.54 -19.80
C TRP A 130 2.75 -1.29 -20.43
N THR A 131 2.60 -1.13 -21.75
CA THR A 131 3.16 0.01 -22.49
C THR A 131 2.48 1.33 -22.10
N LEU A 132 1.14 1.34 -22.02
CA LEU A 132 0.42 2.53 -21.60
C LEU A 132 0.56 2.78 -20.10
N ALA A 133 0.65 1.73 -19.28
CA ALA A 133 0.94 1.85 -17.86
C ALA A 133 2.31 2.53 -17.64
N GLN A 134 3.37 2.03 -18.29
CA GLN A 134 4.72 2.61 -18.24
C GLN A 134 4.70 4.11 -18.58
N LYS A 135 4.16 4.45 -19.76
CA LYS A 135 4.12 5.85 -20.23
C LYS A 135 3.45 6.78 -19.22
N ASN A 136 2.36 6.33 -18.61
CA ASN A 136 1.61 7.15 -17.67
C ASN A 136 2.30 7.23 -16.29
N PHE A 137 2.93 6.16 -15.78
CA PHE A 137 3.77 6.26 -14.58
C PHE A 137 4.96 7.21 -14.81
N GLU A 138 5.66 7.12 -15.94
CA GLU A 138 6.75 8.03 -16.30
C GLU A 138 6.25 9.49 -16.35
N ARG A 139 5.04 9.73 -16.88
CA ARG A 139 4.47 11.08 -16.89
C ARG A 139 4.11 11.56 -15.49
N ALA A 140 3.53 10.71 -14.64
CA ALA A 140 3.25 11.04 -13.26
C ALA A 140 4.52 11.42 -12.50
N LEU A 141 5.61 10.67 -12.69
CA LEU A 141 6.93 10.92 -12.07
C LEU A 141 7.61 12.18 -12.64
N ALA A 142 7.40 12.50 -13.90
CA ALA A 142 7.89 13.76 -14.49
C ALA A 142 7.20 15.00 -13.89
N LEU A 143 5.93 14.86 -13.48
CA LEU A 143 5.15 15.91 -12.83
C LEU A 143 5.42 15.98 -11.32
N ASN A 144 5.60 14.82 -10.68
CA ASN A 144 5.85 14.71 -9.24
C ASN A 144 6.84 13.57 -8.96
N PRO A 145 8.16 13.86 -8.91
CA PRO A 145 9.17 12.85 -8.61
C PRO A 145 9.06 12.24 -7.20
N ASP A 146 8.40 12.92 -6.25
CA ASP A 146 8.23 12.43 -4.88
C ASP A 146 7.11 11.40 -4.72
N ARG A 147 6.39 11.08 -5.80
CA ARG A 147 5.31 10.09 -5.78
C ARG A 147 5.86 8.65 -5.76
N MET A 148 6.11 8.13 -4.55
CA MET A 148 6.69 6.80 -4.37
C MET A 148 5.84 5.67 -4.93
N ASP A 149 4.51 5.75 -4.85
CA ASP A 149 3.58 4.78 -5.44
C ASP A 149 3.74 4.66 -6.97
N ALA A 150 4.07 5.76 -7.66
CA ALA A 150 4.37 5.71 -9.09
C ALA A 150 5.72 5.04 -9.41
N TRP A 151 6.73 5.21 -8.55
CA TRP A 151 8.00 4.46 -8.68
C TRP A 151 7.78 2.95 -8.53
N TYR A 152 7.00 2.54 -7.52
CA TYR A 152 6.63 1.12 -7.35
C TYR A 152 5.81 0.59 -8.52
N GLY A 153 4.81 1.34 -8.99
CA GLY A 153 4.00 0.96 -10.14
C GLY A 153 4.82 0.79 -11.41
N LEU A 154 5.77 1.70 -11.67
CA LEU A 154 6.68 1.59 -12.82
C LEU A 154 7.61 0.37 -12.69
N ALA A 155 8.14 0.10 -11.49
CA ALA A 155 8.96 -1.08 -11.25
C ALA A 155 8.14 -2.37 -11.40
N GLU A 156 6.87 -2.39 -10.97
CA GLU A 156 5.96 -3.51 -11.18
C GLU A 156 5.69 -3.76 -12.69
N VAL A 157 5.53 -2.70 -13.47
CA VAL A 157 5.39 -2.85 -14.94
C VAL A 157 6.60 -3.59 -15.52
N TYR A 158 7.82 -3.20 -15.15
CA TYR A 158 9.03 -3.89 -15.61
C TYR A 158 9.11 -5.34 -15.09
N GLU A 159 8.67 -5.60 -13.85
CA GLU A 159 8.55 -6.97 -13.33
C GLU A 159 7.60 -7.82 -14.18
N LYS A 160 6.41 -7.30 -14.55
CA LYS A 160 5.45 -8.01 -15.41
C LYS A 160 5.98 -8.26 -16.82
N LEU A 161 6.89 -7.43 -17.29
CA LEU A 161 7.62 -7.62 -18.55
C LEU A 161 8.78 -8.60 -18.41
N GLY A 162 9.14 -9.03 -17.20
CA GLY A 162 10.28 -9.89 -16.90
C GLY A 162 11.62 -9.15 -16.90
N ASP A 163 11.60 -7.82 -16.94
CA ASP A 163 12.78 -6.96 -17.02
C ASP A 163 13.18 -6.45 -15.63
N TYR A 164 13.73 -7.35 -14.83
CA TYR A 164 14.16 -7.02 -13.46
C TYR A 164 15.28 -5.98 -13.40
N GLU A 165 16.12 -5.87 -14.46
CA GLU A 165 17.18 -4.86 -14.48
C GLU A 165 16.61 -3.43 -14.51
N TYR A 166 15.58 -3.21 -15.34
CA TYR A 166 14.90 -1.92 -15.37
C TYR A 166 14.05 -1.68 -14.11
N ALA A 167 13.44 -2.70 -13.53
CA ALA A 167 12.74 -2.58 -12.25
C ALA A 167 13.69 -2.12 -11.13
N ILE A 168 14.88 -2.73 -11.04
CA ILE A 168 15.93 -2.35 -10.09
C ILE A 168 16.38 -0.91 -10.33
N LYS A 169 16.71 -0.55 -11.59
CA LYS A 169 17.14 0.80 -11.94
C LYS A 169 16.08 1.84 -11.58
N THR A 170 14.82 1.53 -11.78
CA THR A 170 13.69 2.40 -11.43
C THR A 170 13.70 2.71 -9.93
N LEU A 171 13.80 1.70 -9.07
CA LEU A 171 13.83 1.91 -7.63
C LEU A 171 15.13 2.55 -7.14
N GLN A 172 16.28 2.29 -7.79
CA GLN A 172 17.51 3.00 -7.51
C GLN A 172 17.41 4.49 -7.84
N ASN A 173 16.72 4.84 -8.93
CA ASN A 173 16.43 6.24 -9.25
C ASN A 173 15.51 6.87 -8.18
N ALA A 174 14.52 6.15 -7.68
CA ALA A 174 13.67 6.62 -6.58
C ALA A 174 14.50 6.99 -5.34
N LEU A 175 15.47 6.16 -4.95
CA LEU A 175 16.38 6.43 -3.83
C LEU A 175 17.24 7.69 -4.04
N GLN A 176 17.50 8.09 -5.28
CA GLN A 176 18.29 9.28 -5.62
C GLN A 176 17.44 10.54 -5.77
N MET A 177 16.23 10.40 -6.27
CA MET A 177 15.37 11.51 -6.69
C MET A 177 14.40 11.98 -5.60
N THR A 178 14.11 11.15 -4.60
CA THR A 178 13.12 11.48 -3.57
C THR A 178 13.64 11.21 -2.16
N ALA A 179 13.34 12.14 -1.24
CA ALA A 179 13.65 11.98 0.17
C ALA A 179 12.64 11.06 0.90
N THR A 180 11.55 10.69 0.24
CA THR A 180 10.48 9.83 0.81
C THR A 180 10.75 8.34 0.65
N ALA A 181 11.81 7.96 -0.10
CA ALA A 181 12.21 6.58 -0.24
C ALA A 181 12.64 5.98 1.11
N GLY A 182 11.89 5.01 1.57
CA GLY A 182 12.08 4.35 2.87
C GLY A 182 12.63 2.93 2.76
N ALA A 183 12.56 2.20 3.88
CA ALA A 183 13.01 0.82 3.98
C ALA A 183 12.38 -0.12 2.93
N ASP A 184 11.12 0.14 2.56
CA ASP A 184 10.38 -0.70 1.61
C ASP A 184 11.02 -0.75 0.22
N VAL A 185 11.68 0.34 -0.20
CA VAL A 185 12.42 0.35 -1.48
C VAL A 185 13.55 -0.69 -1.45
N HIS A 186 14.31 -0.72 -0.35
CA HIS A 186 15.39 -1.70 -0.17
C HIS A 186 14.86 -3.14 -0.12
N PHE A 187 13.73 -3.37 0.55
CA PHE A 187 13.10 -4.71 0.58
C PHE A 187 12.62 -5.15 -0.80
N THR A 188 12.09 -4.23 -1.60
CA THR A 188 11.65 -4.51 -2.98
C THR A 188 12.86 -4.76 -3.90
N LEU A 189 13.92 -3.96 -3.77
CA LEU A 189 15.19 -4.20 -4.48
C LEU A 189 15.77 -5.58 -4.14
N ALA A 190 15.74 -5.98 -2.85
CA ALA A 190 16.19 -7.30 -2.42
C ALA A 190 15.39 -8.42 -3.09
N TYR A 191 14.08 -8.26 -3.23
CA TYR A 191 13.23 -9.19 -3.95
C TYR A 191 13.64 -9.31 -5.44
N TYR A 192 13.84 -8.19 -6.15
CA TYR A 192 14.25 -8.20 -7.55
C TYR A 192 15.65 -8.79 -7.74
N TYR A 193 16.62 -8.46 -6.90
CA TYR A 193 17.94 -9.09 -6.95
C TYR A 193 17.89 -10.59 -6.72
N ARG A 194 17.01 -11.06 -5.83
CA ARG A 194 16.80 -12.50 -5.61
C ARG A 194 16.20 -13.18 -6.84
N SER A 195 15.25 -12.53 -7.51
CA SER A 195 14.64 -13.03 -8.77
C SER A 195 15.66 -13.17 -9.90
N MET A 196 16.79 -12.46 -9.79
CA MET A 196 17.95 -12.55 -10.70
C MET A 196 19.08 -13.42 -10.15
N ASP A 197 18.82 -14.29 -9.16
CA ASP A 197 19.83 -15.12 -8.48
C ASP A 197 21.02 -14.34 -7.89
N SER A 198 20.89 -13.03 -7.75
CA SER A 198 21.92 -12.15 -7.20
C SER A 198 21.88 -12.10 -5.67
N THR A 199 22.09 -13.26 -5.03
CA THR A 199 21.91 -13.45 -3.58
C THR A 199 22.69 -12.43 -2.75
N ARG A 200 23.92 -12.09 -3.12
CA ARG A 200 24.76 -11.14 -2.37
C ARG A 200 24.14 -9.74 -2.35
N LEU A 201 23.64 -9.25 -3.51
CA LEU A 201 23.01 -7.93 -3.60
C LEU A 201 21.67 -7.94 -2.85
N SER A 202 20.91 -9.03 -2.97
CA SER A 202 19.66 -9.19 -2.22
C SER A 202 19.87 -9.12 -0.70
N LEU A 203 20.89 -9.79 -0.15
CA LEU A 203 21.24 -9.72 1.27
C LEU A 203 21.59 -8.29 1.69
N ASN A 204 22.43 -7.61 0.91
CA ASN A 204 22.84 -6.23 1.18
C ASN A 204 21.63 -5.27 1.22
N GLU A 205 20.70 -5.41 0.28
CA GLU A 205 19.51 -4.57 0.28
C GLU A 205 18.57 -4.87 1.45
N MET A 206 18.44 -6.13 1.87
CA MET A 206 17.70 -6.48 3.09
C MET A 206 18.33 -5.86 4.34
N GLU A 207 19.66 -5.85 4.45
CA GLU A 207 20.38 -5.19 5.54
C GLU A 207 20.15 -3.68 5.53
N ASN A 208 20.26 -3.02 4.35
CA ASN A 208 20.00 -1.59 4.20
C ASN A 208 18.56 -1.23 4.64
N GLY A 209 17.58 -2.02 4.23
CA GLY A 209 16.19 -1.82 4.67
C GLY A 209 16.04 -1.95 6.19
N LEU A 210 16.71 -2.92 6.82
CA LEU A 210 16.68 -3.09 8.27
C LEU A 210 17.47 -2.03 9.06
N LEU A 211 18.43 -1.34 8.43
CA LEU A 211 19.06 -0.14 9.03
C LEU A 211 18.06 1.02 9.10
N MET A 212 17.15 1.14 8.14
CA MET A 212 16.12 2.19 8.11
C MET A 212 14.89 1.82 8.97
N ASP A 213 14.50 0.54 9.00
CA ASP A 213 13.40 0.02 9.84
C ASP A 213 13.88 -1.16 10.70
N PRO A 214 14.59 -0.88 11.81
CA PRO A 214 15.17 -1.93 12.67
C PRO A 214 14.13 -2.79 13.40
N GLU A 215 12.88 -2.31 13.52
CA GLU A 215 11.80 -3.03 14.20
C GLU A 215 10.98 -3.94 13.27
N ASN A 216 11.33 -4.03 11.99
CA ASN A 216 10.63 -4.88 11.03
C ASN A 216 10.92 -6.37 11.26
N VAL A 217 10.07 -6.99 12.05
CA VAL A 217 10.21 -8.40 12.43
C VAL A 217 10.15 -9.32 11.20
N SER A 218 9.25 -9.04 10.26
CA SER A 218 9.08 -9.86 9.06
C SER A 218 10.30 -9.82 8.15
N ALA A 219 10.84 -8.63 7.89
CA ALA A 219 12.05 -8.45 7.10
C ALA A 219 13.26 -9.13 7.77
N ARG A 220 13.38 -9.01 9.09
CA ARG A 220 14.46 -9.63 9.87
C ARG A 220 14.43 -11.15 9.82
N ARG A 221 13.25 -11.74 9.98
CA ARG A 221 13.05 -13.19 9.87
C ARG A 221 13.37 -13.68 8.46
N TYR A 222 12.95 -12.92 7.44
CA TYR A 222 13.25 -13.24 6.06
C TYR A 222 14.76 -13.18 5.76
N LEU A 223 15.47 -12.14 6.23
CA LEU A 223 16.93 -12.05 6.11
C LEU A 223 17.63 -13.23 6.80
N ALA A 224 17.20 -13.60 8.00
CA ALA A 224 17.76 -14.76 8.69
C ALA A 224 17.55 -16.08 7.90
N GLN A 225 16.36 -16.26 7.31
CA GLN A 225 16.10 -17.39 6.43
C GLN A 225 17.01 -17.39 5.18
N MET A 226 17.23 -16.23 4.57
CA MET A 226 18.16 -16.09 3.44
C MET A 226 19.59 -16.48 3.84
N TYR A 227 20.05 -16.07 5.02
CA TYR A 227 21.38 -16.49 5.54
C TYR A 227 21.47 -18.00 5.77
N VAL A 228 20.41 -18.64 6.30
CA VAL A 228 20.38 -20.10 6.45
C VAL A 228 20.49 -20.78 5.08
N GLN A 229 19.72 -20.31 4.08
CA GLN A 229 19.76 -20.83 2.72
C GLN A 229 21.14 -20.65 2.05
N ASN A 230 21.82 -19.54 2.40
CA ASN A 230 23.16 -19.25 1.92
C ASN A 230 24.27 -19.89 2.77
N ASN A 231 23.94 -20.94 3.52
CA ASN A 231 24.87 -21.70 4.38
C ASN A 231 25.64 -20.82 5.39
N SER A 232 25.01 -19.77 5.90
CA SER A 232 25.58 -18.82 6.86
C SER A 232 24.71 -18.71 8.13
N PRO A 233 24.49 -19.84 8.85
CA PRO A 233 23.57 -19.86 9.99
C PRO A 233 24.00 -18.97 11.16
N TRP A 234 25.29 -18.67 11.30
CA TRP A 234 25.80 -17.74 12.30
C TRP A 234 25.31 -16.29 12.04
N MET A 235 25.22 -15.87 10.76
CA MET A 235 24.64 -14.57 10.41
C MET A 235 23.14 -14.53 10.68
N ALA A 236 22.43 -15.64 10.44
CA ALA A 236 21.02 -15.74 10.76
C ALA A 236 20.78 -15.60 12.28
N ILE A 237 21.58 -16.28 13.11
CA ILE A 237 21.53 -16.16 14.57
C ILE A 237 21.78 -14.71 14.99
N PHE A 238 22.87 -14.11 14.51
CA PHE A 238 23.20 -12.72 14.82
C PHE A 238 22.05 -11.76 14.45
N THR A 239 21.50 -11.92 13.26
CA THR A 239 20.36 -11.10 12.75
C THR A 239 19.14 -11.19 13.66
N LEU A 240 18.80 -12.39 14.12
CA LEU A 240 17.64 -12.61 15.01
C LEU A 240 17.92 -12.09 16.44
N GLU A 241 19.12 -12.27 16.96
CA GLU A 241 19.53 -11.76 18.27
C GLU A 241 19.51 -10.23 18.33
N GLU A 242 19.97 -9.55 17.26
CA GLU A 242 19.82 -8.10 17.14
C GLU A 242 18.34 -7.69 17.21
N GLY A 243 17.46 -8.46 16.56
CA GLY A 243 16.01 -8.22 16.62
C GLY A 243 15.42 -8.33 18.02
N LEU A 244 15.95 -9.22 18.86
CA LEU A 244 15.48 -9.40 20.23
C LEU A 244 15.77 -8.21 21.16
N ARG A 245 16.65 -7.28 20.76
CA ARG A 245 16.89 -6.02 21.47
C ARG A 245 15.70 -5.06 21.36
N HIS A 246 14.85 -5.24 20.35
CA HIS A 246 13.64 -4.48 20.14
C HIS A 246 12.46 -5.11 20.90
N LYS A 247 11.35 -4.34 21.04
CA LYS A 247 10.20 -4.80 21.84
C LYS A 247 9.31 -5.80 21.13
N LYS A 248 9.23 -5.71 19.79
CA LYS A 248 8.30 -6.49 18.96
C LYS A 248 8.83 -7.86 18.57
N GLY A 249 7.92 -8.79 18.32
CA GLY A 249 8.22 -10.08 17.67
C GLY A 249 9.06 -11.07 18.44
N LYS A 250 9.24 -10.88 19.75
CA LYS A 250 10.12 -11.76 20.56
C LYS A 250 9.75 -13.24 20.48
N GLY A 251 8.47 -13.56 20.38
CA GLY A 251 7.99 -14.93 20.23
C GLY A 251 8.48 -15.56 18.93
N ASP A 252 8.30 -14.87 17.81
CA ASP A 252 8.66 -15.38 16.50
C ASP A 252 10.18 -15.45 16.29
N LEU A 253 10.91 -14.43 16.75
CA LEU A 253 12.37 -14.41 16.65
C LEU A 253 13.01 -15.53 17.48
N ASN A 254 12.52 -15.78 18.70
CA ASN A 254 12.99 -16.90 19.50
C ASN A 254 12.61 -18.27 18.90
N LEU A 255 11.44 -18.37 18.25
CA LEU A 255 11.06 -19.58 17.53
C LEU A 255 12.05 -19.89 16.40
N ASP A 256 12.37 -18.90 15.58
CA ASP A 256 13.30 -19.05 14.46
C ASP A 256 14.73 -19.38 14.96
N LEU A 257 15.19 -18.73 16.03
CA LEU A 257 16.47 -19.09 16.69
C LEU A 257 16.46 -20.54 17.16
N GLY A 258 15.39 -20.98 17.81
CA GLY A 258 15.24 -22.36 18.26
C GLY A 258 15.33 -23.34 17.08
N GLN A 259 14.71 -23.04 15.96
CA GLN A 259 14.79 -23.86 14.74
C GLN A 259 16.21 -23.95 14.19
N ILE A 260 16.94 -22.82 14.15
CA ILE A 260 18.33 -22.78 13.67
C ILE A 260 19.23 -23.60 14.60
N TYR A 261 19.16 -23.41 15.92
CA TYR A 261 19.95 -24.19 16.89
C TYR A 261 19.60 -25.66 16.80
N PHE A 262 18.32 -26.02 16.68
CA PHE A 262 17.89 -27.41 16.54
C PHE A 262 18.49 -28.08 15.28
N SER A 263 18.49 -27.37 14.14
CA SER A 263 19.09 -27.86 12.89
C SER A 263 20.60 -28.10 13.02
N GLN A 264 21.27 -27.34 13.89
CA GLN A 264 22.70 -27.47 14.21
C GLN A 264 22.97 -28.53 15.30
N LYS A 265 21.94 -29.25 15.79
CA LYS A 265 22.01 -30.20 16.91
C LYS A 265 22.44 -29.57 18.25
N ARG A 266 22.28 -28.25 18.36
CA ARG A 266 22.49 -27.47 19.58
C ARG A 266 21.19 -27.48 20.41
N TYR A 267 20.86 -28.64 20.95
CA TYR A 267 19.52 -28.90 21.47
C TYR A 267 19.22 -28.13 22.76
N ASP A 268 20.22 -27.86 23.61
CA ASP A 268 20.00 -27.07 24.81
C ASP A 268 19.67 -25.62 24.51
N GLU A 269 20.38 -24.99 23.57
CA GLU A 269 20.08 -23.63 23.13
C GLU A 269 18.74 -23.58 22.40
N ALA A 270 18.45 -24.60 21.60
CA ALA A 270 17.15 -24.71 20.93
C ALA A 270 15.99 -24.73 21.93
N PHE A 271 16.13 -25.55 23.01
CA PHE A 271 15.11 -25.62 24.06
C PHE A 271 14.87 -24.27 24.73
N GLU A 272 15.96 -23.58 25.14
CA GLU A 272 15.83 -22.26 25.76
C GLU A 272 15.14 -21.25 24.87
N CYS A 273 15.46 -21.23 23.57
CA CYS A 273 14.79 -20.36 22.59
C CYS A 273 13.31 -20.72 22.41
N TYR A 274 12.98 -21.99 22.29
CA TYR A 274 11.60 -22.46 22.20
C TYR A 274 10.77 -22.12 23.44
N MET A 275 11.34 -22.28 24.64
CA MET A 275 10.67 -21.86 25.87
C MET A 275 10.43 -20.35 25.91
N LYS A 276 11.42 -19.54 25.51
CA LYS A 276 11.23 -18.07 25.40
C LYS A 276 10.17 -17.70 24.37
N ALA A 277 10.13 -18.41 23.23
CA ALA A 277 9.09 -18.20 22.21
C ALA A 277 7.69 -18.46 22.80
N TRP A 278 7.53 -19.56 23.51
CA TRP A 278 6.26 -19.92 24.13
C TRP A 278 5.85 -18.94 25.24
N LEU A 279 6.76 -18.52 26.09
CA LEU A 279 6.53 -17.54 27.14
C LEU A 279 6.15 -16.17 26.56
N ALA A 280 6.64 -15.84 25.37
CA ALA A 280 6.30 -14.63 24.62
C ALA A 280 4.99 -14.77 23.80
N GLY A 281 4.25 -15.87 23.96
CA GLY A 281 2.92 -16.07 23.34
C GLY A 281 2.92 -16.87 22.03
N ASN A 282 4.07 -17.32 21.52
CA ASN A 282 4.14 -18.17 20.33
C ASN A 282 3.94 -19.64 20.71
N SER A 283 2.75 -20.21 20.39
CA SER A 283 2.39 -21.58 20.75
C SER A 283 3.29 -22.66 20.13
N GLN A 284 3.91 -22.40 18.99
CA GLN A 284 4.85 -23.32 18.33
C GLN A 284 6.13 -23.53 19.16
N GLY A 285 6.48 -22.57 20.01
CA GLY A 285 7.61 -22.73 20.96
C GLY A 285 7.44 -23.93 21.89
N ARG A 286 6.22 -24.20 22.38
CA ARG A 286 5.95 -25.39 23.19
C ARG A 286 6.25 -26.69 22.43
N ILE A 287 5.77 -26.78 21.20
CA ILE A 287 5.99 -27.95 20.32
C ILE A 287 7.48 -28.15 20.06
N GLY A 288 8.20 -27.06 19.78
CA GLY A 288 9.67 -27.10 19.61
C GLY A 288 10.39 -27.60 20.84
N ALA A 289 10.01 -27.15 22.06
CA ALA A 289 10.57 -27.58 23.30
C ALA A 289 10.28 -29.07 23.58
N GLU A 290 9.07 -29.55 23.32
CA GLU A 290 8.69 -30.97 23.42
C GLU A 290 9.52 -31.83 22.45
N ASN A 291 9.76 -31.38 21.23
CA ASN A 291 10.61 -32.07 20.23
C ASN A 291 12.05 -32.24 20.74
N VAL A 292 12.61 -31.24 21.41
CA VAL A 292 13.93 -31.38 22.02
C VAL A 292 13.91 -32.49 23.11
N GLY A 293 12.90 -32.53 23.96
CA GLY A 293 12.71 -33.60 24.93
C GLY A 293 12.67 -34.99 24.28
N HIS A 294 11.97 -35.13 23.16
CA HIS A 294 11.92 -36.39 22.38
C HIS A 294 13.30 -36.77 21.83
N VAL A 295 14.12 -35.81 21.38
CA VAL A 295 15.49 -36.10 20.90
C VAL A 295 16.33 -36.73 22.00
N TYR A 296 16.33 -36.17 23.23
CA TYR A 296 17.08 -36.74 24.36
C TYR A 296 16.51 -38.09 24.78
N SER A 297 15.19 -38.24 24.83
CA SER A 297 14.57 -39.53 25.16
C SER A 297 14.98 -40.64 24.17
N ASN A 298 14.95 -40.35 22.87
CA ASN A 298 15.36 -41.29 21.83
C ASN A 298 16.85 -41.60 21.83
N ALA A 299 17.67 -40.68 22.33
CA ALA A 299 19.10 -40.90 22.52
C ALA A 299 19.43 -41.70 23.82
N GLY A 300 18.41 -42.06 24.60
CA GLY A 300 18.59 -42.80 25.85
C GLY A 300 18.90 -41.93 27.08
N ASP A 301 18.96 -40.61 26.92
CA ASP A 301 19.15 -39.66 28.03
C ASP A 301 17.79 -39.30 28.65
N THR A 302 17.25 -40.28 29.38
CA THR A 302 15.91 -40.16 29.98
C THR A 302 15.87 -39.13 31.12
N GLU A 303 16.95 -38.99 31.87
CA GLU A 303 17.03 -38.00 32.94
C GLU A 303 16.93 -36.58 32.42
N LYS A 304 17.70 -36.26 31.38
CA LYS A 304 17.63 -34.95 30.71
C LYS A 304 16.25 -34.72 30.13
N ALA A 305 15.67 -35.70 29.43
CA ALA A 305 14.34 -35.58 28.82
C ALA A 305 13.26 -35.29 29.87
N GLU A 306 13.25 -36.00 31.01
CA GLU A 306 12.31 -35.77 32.10
C GLU A 306 12.46 -34.37 32.70
N SER A 307 13.70 -33.92 32.89
CA SER A 307 13.99 -32.56 33.36
C SER A 307 13.37 -31.52 32.44
N LEU A 308 13.52 -31.64 31.08
CA LEU A 308 12.95 -30.73 30.11
C LEU A 308 11.42 -30.78 30.13
N TYR A 309 10.79 -31.95 30.14
CA TYR A 309 9.33 -32.08 30.23
C TYR A 309 8.78 -31.49 31.53
N LYS A 310 9.50 -31.60 32.66
CA LYS A 310 9.10 -30.93 33.89
C LYS A 310 9.07 -29.41 33.72
N ARG A 311 10.13 -28.82 33.14
CA ARG A 311 10.16 -27.37 32.83
C ARG A 311 9.01 -26.91 31.92
N ILE A 312 8.67 -27.71 30.90
CA ILE A 312 7.52 -27.42 30.03
C ILE A 312 6.22 -27.42 30.83
N ARG A 313 5.99 -28.43 31.70
CA ARG A 313 4.78 -28.52 32.54
C ARG A 313 4.66 -27.36 33.53
N GLU A 314 5.75 -26.95 34.11
CA GLU A 314 5.79 -25.85 35.08
C GLU A 314 5.76 -24.47 34.40
N LYS A 315 5.85 -24.41 33.09
CA LYS A 315 5.90 -23.18 32.28
C LYS A 315 6.97 -22.18 32.78
N LYS A 316 8.13 -22.73 33.12
CA LYS A 316 9.28 -21.99 33.67
C LYS A 316 10.47 -21.99 32.73
#